data_dc4ae6d6b88bb102d27f328006c0172d
#
_entry.id   dc4ae6d6b88bb102d27f328006c0172d
#
_cell.length_a   1.000
_cell.length_b   1.000
_cell.length_c   1.000
_cell.angle_alpha   90.00
_cell.angle_beta   90.00
_cell.angle_gamma   90.00
#
_symmetry.space_group_name_H-M   'P 1'
#
loop_
_entity.id
_entity.type
_entity.pdbx_description
1 polymer ?
#
loop_
_entity_poly.entity_id
_entity_poly.type
_entity_poly.pdbx_seq_one_letter_code
_entity_poly.pdbx_strand_id
1 'polypeptide(L)'
;MKLCADILYWRLKEKLTTVTQRGKGGSALTLNRPEFYLDRSQSFEKNRVYVCSADHLPQSPKLGENVCLICLGQHWNLSAYYDRCSVILVEGNWDIFRVFNLVQEIFNRYDSWEDQLWTILRHGGNLPQMLEASRGIFENPMLLIGSDFRYLGVTEEDYLRNKLGLQLDTQSFD
;
A
#
# COMPACT_ATOMS: atom_id res chain seq x y z
N MET A 1 -5.30 -5.88 -8.08
CA MET A 1 -3.88 -5.58 -7.83
C MET A 1 -3.39 -6.20 -6.53
N LYS A 2 -2.08 -6.54 -6.41
CA LYS A 2 -1.46 -6.96 -5.14
C LYS A 2 -0.76 -5.77 -4.50
N LEU A 3 -0.78 -5.71 -3.17
CA LEU A 3 -0.12 -4.63 -2.41
C LEU A 3 1.09 -5.16 -1.63
N CYS A 4 1.78 -4.27 -0.94
CA CYS A 4 2.83 -4.60 0.02
C CYS A 4 2.48 -4.05 1.41
N ALA A 5 3.18 -4.53 2.44
CA ALA A 5 2.93 -4.12 3.81
C ALA A 5 3.22 -2.63 4.03
N ASP A 6 4.21 -2.08 3.34
CA ASP A 6 4.57 -0.65 3.47
C ASP A 6 3.46 0.26 2.95
N ILE A 7 2.81 -0.08 1.82
CA ILE A 7 1.64 0.65 1.30
C ILE A 7 0.50 0.60 2.31
N LEU A 8 0.19 -0.58 2.86
CA LEU A 8 -0.87 -0.72 3.86
C LEU A 8 -0.59 0.12 5.11
N TYR A 9 0.65 0.10 5.59
CA TYR A 9 1.07 0.90 6.74
C TYR A 9 0.87 2.39 6.50
N TRP A 10 1.40 2.94 5.40
CA TRP A 10 1.29 4.37 5.11
C TRP A 10 -0.15 4.81 4.93
N ARG A 11 -0.97 4.04 4.20
CA ARG A 11 -2.39 4.36 4.00
C ARG A 11 -3.24 4.24 5.27
N LEU A 12 -2.95 3.28 6.14
CA LEU A 12 -3.60 3.20 7.44
C LEU A 12 -3.20 4.37 8.34
N LYS A 13 -1.94 4.77 8.32
CA LYS A 13 -1.44 5.92 9.09
C LYS A 13 -2.09 7.25 8.70
N GLU A 14 -2.53 7.42 7.46
CA GLU A 14 -3.32 8.58 7.01
C GLU A 14 -4.72 8.63 7.67
N LYS A 15 -5.28 7.48 8.01
CA LYS A 15 -6.66 7.33 8.49
C LYS A 15 -6.79 7.10 9.98
N LEU A 16 -5.76 6.57 10.61
CA LEU A 16 -5.72 6.17 12.00
C LEU A 16 -4.59 6.90 12.73
N THR A 17 -4.88 7.39 13.95
CA THR A 17 -3.96 8.25 14.69
C THR A 17 -2.73 7.53 15.23
N THR A 18 -2.85 6.24 15.54
CA THR A 18 -1.77 5.48 16.20
C THR A 18 -1.55 4.16 15.47
N VAL A 19 -0.69 4.22 14.47
CA VAL A 19 -0.30 3.05 13.68
C VAL A 19 1.21 2.94 13.68
N THR A 20 1.74 1.76 14.03
CA THR A 20 3.17 1.48 13.99
C THR A 20 3.44 0.20 13.19
N GLN A 21 4.52 0.20 12.42
CA GLN A 21 4.97 -0.99 11.71
C GLN A 21 6.15 -1.61 12.43
N ARG A 22 6.13 -2.93 12.58
CA ARG A 22 7.17 -3.75 13.17
C ARG A 22 7.42 -4.98 12.31
N GLY A 23 8.52 -5.65 12.56
CA GLY A 23 8.85 -6.89 11.87
C GLY A 23 9.57 -6.69 10.55
N LYS A 24 9.51 -7.73 9.71
CA LYS A 24 10.12 -7.67 8.38
C LYS A 24 9.36 -6.69 7.52
N GLY A 25 9.98 -5.58 7.14
CA GLY A 25 9.46 -4.66 6.14
C GLY A 25 9.18 -5.42 4.83
N GLY A 26 8.17 -5.00 4.09
CA GLY A 26 7.79 -5.68 2.86
C GLY A 26 7.39 -4.68 1.78
N SER A 27 8.33 -4.40 0.85
CA SER A 27 8.06 -3.59 -0.35
C SER A 27 7.57 -4.44 -1.54
N ALA A 28 7.63 -5.78 -1.44
CA ALA A 28 7.19 -6.66 -2.51
C ALA A 28 5.66 -6.68 -2.65
N LEU A 29 5.17 -6.39 -3.85
CA LEU A 29 3.74 -6.38 -4.20
C LEU A 29 3.19 -7.81 -4.33
N THR A 30 3.04 -8.50 -3.20
CA THR A 30 2.64 -9.92 -3.15
C THR A 30 1.36 -10.17 -2.38
N LEU A 31 0.95 -9.24 -1.52
CA LEU A 31 -0.16 -9.43 -0.61
C LEU A 31 -1.52 -9.41 -1.33
N ASN A 32 -2.32 -10.41 -1.04
CA ASN A 32 -3.72 -10.51 -1.45
C ASN A 32 -4.62 -9.77 -0.45
N ARG A 33 -5.92 -9.67 -0.78
CA ARG A 33 -6.94 -9.01 0.03
C ARG A 33 -6.97 -9.54 1.47
N PRO A 34 -7.41 -8.70 2.44
CA PRO A 34 -7.41 -9.07 3.84
C PRO A 34 -8.45 -10.13 4.17
N GLU A 35 -8.13 -10.93 5.16
CA GLU A 35 -9.01 -11.87 5.82
C GLU A 35 -9.01 -11.63 7.33
N PHE A 36 -10.10 -11.99 8.00
CA PHE A 36 -10.10 -12.00 9.45
C PHE A 36 -9.34 -13.22 9.97
N TYR A 37 -8.55 -13.02 11.01
CA TYR A 37 -8.01 -14.11 11.79
C TYR A 37 -8.85 -14.26 13.06
N LEU A 38 -9.69 -15.28 13.09
CA LEU A 38 -10.67 -15.49 14.16
C LEU A 38 -10.40 -16.75 14.99
N ASP A 39 -9.68 -17.72 14.43
CA ASP A 39 -9.44 -19.01 15.05
C ASP A 39 -7.94 -19.24 15.26
N ARG A 40 -7.53 -19.47 16.52
CA ARG A 40 -6.14 -19.76 16.90
C ARG A 40 -5.56 -21.04 16.26
N SER A 41 -6.39 -21.93 15.78
CA SER A 41 -5.97 -23.15 15.07
C SER A 41 -5.62 -22.92 13.61
N GLN A 42 -6.03 -21.78 13.05
CA GLN A 42 -5.79 -21.43 11.65
C GLN A 42 -4.30 -21.16 11.41
N SER A 43 -3.76 -21.71 10.35
CA SER A 43 -2.43 -21.34 9.85
C SER A 43 -2.48 -20.06 9.03
N PHE A 44 -1.41 -19.28 9.08
CA PHE A 44 -1.28 -18.08 8.25
C PHE A 44 -0.76 -18.46 6.87
N GLU A 45 -1.59 -18.29 5.84
CA GLU A 45 -1.25 -18.62 4.48
C GLU A 45 -0.26 -17.62 3.86
N LYS A 46 0.49 -18.10 2.87
CA LYS A 46 1.44 -17.28 2.10
C LYS A 46 0.75 -16.10 1.38
N ASN A 47 1.42 -14.94 1.38
CA ASN A 47 0.97 -13.73 0.67
C ASN A 47 -0.42 -13.22 1.12
N ARG A 48 -0.74 -13.35 2.38
CA ARG A 48 -2.03 -12.92 2.95
C ARG A 48 -1.88 -11.77 3.93
N VAL A 49 -2.93 -10.97 3.97
CA VAL A 49 -3.13 -9.96 5.01
C VAL A 49 -4.17 -10.48 5.98
N TYR A 50 -3.88 -10.45 7.26
CA TYR A 50 -4.83 -10.82 8.31
C TYR A 50 -5.10 -9.64 9.22
N VAL A 51 -6.38 -9.38 9.48
CA VAL A 51 -6.82 -8.41 10.48
C VAL A 51 -7.27 -9.18 11.72
N CYS A 52 -6.69 -8.89 12.86
CA CYS A 52 -6.91 -9.64 14.09
C CYS A 52 -6.81 -8.76 15.35
N SER A 53 -7.38 -9.25 16.44
CA SER A 53 -7.03 -8.78 17.77
C SER A 53 -5.72 -9.46 18.22
N ALA A 54 -4.83 -8.71 18.84
CA ALA A 54 -3.56 -9.24 19.34
C ALA A 54 -3.76 -10.39 20.35
N ASP A 55 -4.85 -10.36 21.14
CA ASP A 55 -5.20 -11.39 22.12
C ASP A 55 -5.56 -12.74 21.50
N HIS A 56 -5.95 -12.77 20.23
CA HIS A 56 -6.32 -13.99 19.52
C HIS A 56 -5.12 -14.68 18.87
N LEU A 57 -3.96 -14.04 18.85
CA LEU A 57 -2.78 -14.60 18.21
C LEU A 57 -2.21 -15.82 18.98
N PRO A 58 -1.86 -16.93 18.31
CA PRO A 58 -1.25 -18.08 18.94
C PRO A 58 0.19 -17.80 19.39
N GLN A 59 0.63 -18.49 20.44
CA GLN A 59 2.01 -18.36 20.95
C GLN A 59 3.05 -18.88 19.95
N SER A 60 2.70 -19.92 19.21
CA SER A 60 3.59 -20.57 18.25
C SER A 60 2.93 -20.57 16.86
N PRO A 61 3.04 -19.47 16.12
CA PRO A 61 2.34 -19.34 14.84
C PRO A 61 2.97 -20.21 13.75
N LYS A 62 2.12 -20.84 12.93
CA LYS A 62 2.50 -21.42 11.65
C LYS A 62 2.33 -20.36 10.58
N LEU A 63 3.43 -19.68 10.24
CA LEU A 63 3.43 -18.56 9.29
C LEU A 63 3.94 -19.03 7.92
N GLY A 64 3.15 -18.74 6.88
CA GLY A 64 3.60 -18.77 5.50
C GLY A 64 4.55 -17.61 5.19
N GLU A 65 5.10 -17.60 3.98
CA GLU A 65 5.94 -16.50 3.50
C GLU A 65 5.09 -15.25 3.20
N ASN A 66 5.67 -14.06 3.41
CA ASN A 66 5.05 -12.77 3.08
C ASN A 66 3.65 -12.59 3.71
N VAL A 67 3.52 -12.93 4.97
CA VAL A 67 2.32 -12.65 5.76
C VAL A 67 2.40 -11.21 6.29
N CYS A 68 1.29 -10.49 6.25
CA CYS A 68 1.12 -9.20 6.90
C CYS A 68 -0.01 -9.30 7.92
N LEU A 69 0.29 -8.99 9.17
CA LEU A 69 -0.69 -8.93 10.26
C LEU A 69 -1.04 -7.48 10.56
N ILE A 70 -2.32 -7.17 10.59
CA ILE A 70 -2.84 -5.89 11.06
C ILE A 70 -3.52 -6.18 12.40
N CYS A 71 -2.81 -5.84 13.50
CA CYS A 71 -3.18 -6.24 14.84
C CYS A 71 -3.76 -5.06 15.62
N LEU A 72 -4.93 -5.24 16.21
CA LEU A 72 -5.54 -4.31 17.13
C LEU A 72 -5.10 -4.67 18.57
N GLY A 73 -4.67 -3.65 19.28
CA GLY A 73 -4.17 -3.80 20.66
C GLY A 73 -2.72 -4.28 20.73
N GLN A 74 -2.27 -4.45 21.96
CA GLN A 74 -0.91 -4.93 22.26
C GLN A 74 -0.98 -6.24 23.05
N HIS A 75 -0.09 -7.16 22.72
CA HIS A 75 0.04 -8.42 23.42
C HIS A 75 1.51 -8.82 23.52
N TRP A 76 1.91 -9.44 24.62
CA TRP A 76 3.29 -9.88 24.88
C TRP A 76 3.82 -10.87 23.82
N ASN A 77 2.96 -11.65 23.17
CA ASN A 77 3.32 -12.62 22.14
C ASN A 77 3.72 -12.00 20.80
N LEU A 78 3.51 -10.72 20.57
CA LEU A 78 3.79 -10.10 19.26
C LEU A 78 5.27 -10.16 18.87
N SER A 79 6.17 -10.22 19.86
CA SER A 79 7.62 -10.37 19.61
C SER A 79 7.96 -11.63 18.80
N ALA A 80 7.21 -12.72 18.95
CA ALA A 80 7.40 -13.96 18.20
C ALA A 80 7.09 -13.84 16.70
N TYR A 81 6.42 -12.74 16.29
CA TYR A 81 6.02 -12.46 14.91
C TYR A 81 6.98 -11.52 14.19
N TYR A 82 7.67 -10.61 14.93
CA TYR A 82 8.48 -9.54 14.33
C TYR A 82 9.62 -10.04 13.45
N ASP A 83 10.24 -11.17 13.81
CA ASP A 83 11.33 -11.74 12.99
C ASP A 83 10.84 -12.56 11.79
N ARG A 84 9.53 -12.76 11.66
CA ARG A 84 8.94 -13.74 10.75
C ARG A 84 7.98 -13.16 9.72
N CYS A 85 7.28 -12.08 10.05
CA CYS A 85 6.31 -11.45 9.16
C CYS A 85 6.24 -9.93 9.40
N SER A 86 5.51 -9.22 8.53
CA SER A 86 5.19 -7.80 8.73
C SER A 86 4.04 -7.69 9.73
N VAL A 87 4.19 -6.80 10.71
CA VAL A 87 3.16 -6.52 11.72
C VAL A 87 2.85 -5.03 11.73
N ILE A 88 1.60 -4.68 11.48
CA ILE A 88 1.08 -3.32 11.58
C ILE A 88 0.20 -3.28 12.83
N LEU A 89 0.64 -2.53 13.83
CA LEU A 89 -0.08 -2.36 15.09
C LEU A 89 -1.00 -1.16 14.99
N VAL A 90 -2.26 -1.36 15.33
CA VAL A 90 -3.27 -0.31 15.44
C VAL A 90 -3.62 -0.14 16.90
N GLU A 91 -3.12 0.93 17.51
CA GLU A 91 -3.36 1.23 18.91
C GLU A 91 -4.57 2.14 19.09
N GLY A 92 -5.24 2.04 20.23
CA GLY A 92 -6.44 2.80 20.55
C GLY A 92 -7.71 1.94 20.51
N ASN A 93 -8.84 2.58 20.78
CA ASN A 93 -10.14 1.89 20.83
C ASN A 93 -10.78 1.85 19.43
N TRP A 94 -10.20 1.03 18.57
CA TRP A 94 -10.70 0.84 17.21
C TRP A 94 -11.53 -0.44 17.10
N ASP A 95 -12.65 -0.34 16.41
CA ASP A 95 -13.44 -1.52 16.04
C ASP A 95 -12.74 -2.30 14.93
N ILE A 96 -12.67 -3.63 15.09
CA ILE A 96 -11.95 -4.50 14.15
C ILE A 96 -12.57 -4.49 12.74
N PHE A 97 -13.92 -4.40 12.66
CA PHE A 97 -14.61 -4.35 11.36
C PHE A 97 -14.32 -3.03 10.65
N ARG A 98 -14.21 -1.93 11.40
CA ARG A 98 -13.82 -0.63 10.83
C ARG A 98 -12.41 -0.69 10.25
N VAL A 99 -11.46 -1.26 10.98
CA VAL A 99 -10.08 -1.42 10.48
C VAL A 99 -10.05 -2.33 9.27
N PHE A 100 -10.78 -3.44 9.29
CA PHE A 100 -10.90 -4.34 8.14
C PHE A 100 -11.46 -3.63 6.91
N ASN A 101 -12.53 -2.85 7.05
CA ASN A 101 -13.12 -2.08 5.96
C ASN A 101 -12.14 -1.04 5.40
N LEU A 102 -11.36 -0.35 6.26
CA LEU A 102 -10.31 0.56 5.80
C LEU A 102 -9.26 -0.15 4.95
N VAL A 103 -8.84 -1.36 5.36
CA VAL A 103 -7.90 -2.16 4.57
C VAL A 103 -8.50 -2.56 3.23
N GLN A 104 -9.77 -2.97 3.20
CA GLN A 104 -10.49 -3.26 1.95
C GLN A 104 -10.59 -2.03 1.04
N GLU A 105 -10.88 -0.84 1.59
CA GLU A 105 -10.90 0.41 0.85
C GLU A 105 -9.54 0.73 0.21
N ILE A 106 -8.44 0.47 0.93
CA ILE A 106 -7.09 0.63 0.37
C ILE A 106 -6.93 -0.27 -0.85
N PHE A 107 -7.25 -1.56 -0.76
CA PHE A 107 -7.18 -2.47 -1.91
C PHE A 107 -8.08 -1.99 -3.06
N ASN A 108 -9.32 -1.60 -2.79
CA ASN A 108 -10.26 -1.11 -3.80
C ASN A 108 -9.73 0.14 -4.53
N ARG A 109 -9.09 1.07 -3.81
CA ARG A 109 -8.47 2.27 -4.39
C ARG A 109 -7.39 1.90 -5.42
N TYR A 110 -6.52 0.95 -5.09
CA TYR A 110 -5.45 0.51 -5.99
C TYR A 110 -5.97 -0.34 -7.14
N ASP A 111 -6.99 -1.17 -6.93
CA ASP A 111 -7.65 -1.92 -8.01
C ASP A 111 -8.32 -0.96 -9.00
N SER A 112 -9.06 0.05 -8.51
CA SER A 112 -9.70 1.06 -9.36
C SER A 112 -8.68 1.87 -10.17
N TRP A 113 -7.53 2.18 -9.59
CA TRP A 113 -6.45 2.84 -10.30
C TRP A 113 -5.86 1.96 -11.40
N GLU A 114 -5.58 0.68 -11.13
CA GLU A 114 -5.11 -0.29 -12.11
C GLU A 114 -6.09 -0.41 -13.28
N ASP A 115 -7.39 -0.53 -12.99
CA ASP A 115 -8.46 -0.60 -14.00
C ASP A 115 -8.54 0.69 -14.84
N GLN A 116 -8.34 1.85 -14.23
CA GLN A 116 -8.29 3.13 -14.93
C GLN A 116 -7.11 3.20 -15.90
N LEU A 117 -5.91 2.76 -15.49
CA LEU A 117 -4.75 2.71 -16.37
C LEU A 117 -4.98 1.78 -17.55
N TRP A 118 -5.55 0.59 -17.32
CA TRP A 118 -5.92 -0.34 -18.39
C TRP A 118 -6.97 0.23 -19.32
N THR A 119 -7.91 1.01 -18.81
CA THR A 119 -8.94 1.68 -19.61
C THR A 119 -8.31 2.73 -20.53
N ILE A 120 -7.40 3.56 -20.03
CA ILE A 120 -6.65 4.54 -20.82
C ILE A 120 -5.90 3.84 -21.95
N LEU A 121 -5.14 2.79 -21.65
CA LEU A 121 -4.38 2.02 -22.65
C LEU A 121 -5.27 1.43 -23.75
N ARG A 122 -6.38 0.80 -23.36
CA ARG A 122 -7.30 0.15 -24.33
C ARG A 122 -7.98 1.13 -25.28
N HIS A 123 -8.14 2.39 -24.86
CA HIS A 123 -8.73 3.43 -25.70
C HIS A 123 -7.70 4.28 -26.44
N GLY A 124 -6.45 3.83 -26.51
CA GLY A 124 -5.38 4.52 -27.24
C GLY A 124 -4.88 5.78 -26.53
N GLY A 125 -5.08 5.87 -25.20
CA GLY A 125 -4.58 6.97 -24.39
C GLY A 125 -3.06 6.96 -24.28
N ASN A 126 -2.51 8.08 -23.84
CA ASN A 126 -1.08 8.35 -23.79
C ASN A 126 -0.51 8.38 -22.35
N LEU A 127 0.82 8.47 -22.24
CA LEU A 127 1.53 8.50 -20.96
C LEU A 127 1.13 9.70 -20.05
N PRO A 128 0.96 10.93 -20.55
CA PRO A 128 0.45 12.04 -19.73
C PRO A 128 -0.90 11.75 -19.08
N GLN A 129 -1.83 11.12 -19.81
CA GLN A 129 -3.14 10.72 -19.23
C GLN A 129 -2.98 9.67 -18.12
N MET A 130 -2.05 8.72 -18.26
CA MET A 130 -1.75 7.73 -17.21
C MET A 130 -1.11 8.39 -15.98
N LEU A 131 -0.22 9.36 -16.17
CA LEU A 131 0.36 10.13 -15.07
C LEU A 131 -0.72 10.92 -14.33
N GLU A 132 -1.62 11.60 -15.06
CA GLU A 132 -2.72 12.34 -14.44
C GLU A 132 -3.65 11.42 -13.64
N ALA A 133 -4.00 10.25 -14.17
CA ALA A 133 -4.79 9.25 -13.47
C ALA A 133 -4.09 8.72 -12.19
N SER A 134 -2.77 8.84 -12.13
CA SER A 134 -1.96 8.37 -11.00
C SER A 134 -1.78 9.41 -9.88
N ARG A 135 -2.17 10.67 -10.07
CA ARG A 135 -2.04 11.74 -9.06
C ARG A 135 -2.72 11.41 -7.73
N GLY A 136 -3.86 10.73 -7.78
CA GLY A 136 -4.57 10.33 -6.57
C GLY A 136 -3.90 9.19 -5.78
N ILE A 137 -2.92 8.51 -6.39
CA ILE A 137 -2.19 7.39 -5.78
C ILE A 137 -0.83 7.85 -5.25
N PHE A 138 -0.13 8.68 -6.00
CA PHE A 138 1.17 9.23 -5.62
C PHE A 138 1.00 10.68 -5.17
N GLU A 139 1.47 10.97 -3.96
CA GLU A 139 1.38 12.32 -3.38
C GLU A 139 2.50 13.24 -3.87
N ASN A 140 3.59 12.64 -4.36
CA ASN A 140 4.72 13.39 -4.89
C ASN A 140 4.52 13.67 -6.38
N PRO A 141 5.05 14.80 -6.87
CA PRO A 141 5.13 15.05 -8.30
C PRO A 141 5.87 13.93 -9.01
N MET A 142 5.34 13.51 -10.14
CA MET A 142 5.93 12.47 -10.98
C MET A 142 6.53 13.07 -12.23
N LEU A 143 7.69 12.56 -12.62
CA LEU A 143 8.38 12.90 -13.83
C LEU A 143 8.73 11.62 -14.59
N LEU A 144 8.30 11.53 -15.83
CA LEU A 144 8.63 10.42 -16.71
C LEU A 144 9.68 10.85 -17.71
N ILE A 145 10.79 10.12 -17.76
CA ILE A 145 11.92 10.40 -18.65
C ILE A 145 12.12 9.21 -19.59
N GLY A 146 12.25 9.47 -20.87
CA GLY A 146 12.60 8.47 -21.86
C GLY A 146 14.06 8.01 -21.77
N SER A 147 14.41 6.93 -22.46
CA SER A 147 15.78 6.43 -22.56
C SER A 147 16.74 7.39 -23.26
N ASP A 148 16.22 8.35 -24.00
CA ASP A 148 16.93 9.44 -24.67
C ASP A 148 17.02 10.72 -23.79
N PHE A 149 16.65 10.62 -22.50
CA PHE A 149 16.61 11.70 -21.52
C PHE A 149 15.58 12.81 -21.82
N ARG A 150 14.64 12.58 -22.74
CA ARG A 150 13.53 13.51 -22.98
C ARG A 150 12.42 13.30 -21.97
N TYR A 151 11.75 14.37 -21.60
CA TYR A 151 10.57 14.32 -20.76
C TYR A 151 9.38 13.76 -21.53
N LEU A 152 8.80 12.68 -21.04
CA LEU A 152 7.63 12.02 -21.64
C LEU A 152 6.32 12.44 -20.96
N GLY A 153 6.40 12.97 -19.76
CA GLY A 153 5.25 13.46 -19.03
C GLY A 153 5.63 13.92 -17.64
N VAL A 154 4.83 14.79 -17.07
CA VAL A 154 5.03 15.38 -15.76
C VAL A 154 3.69 15.66 -15.11
N THR A 155 3.61 15.48 -13.79
CA THR A 155 2.54 16.02 -12.95
C THR A 155 3.06 17.23 -12.18
N GLU A 156 2.18 18.20 -11.92
CA GLU A 156 2.52 19.41 -11.15
C GLU A 156 3.75 20.18 -11.71
N GLU A 157 3.74 20.44 -13.00
CA GLU A 157 4.84 21.10 -13.72
C GLU A 157 5.30 22.39 -13.04
N ASP A 158 4.37 23.25 -12.62
CA ASP A 158 4.67 24.52 -11.95
C ASP A 158 5.45 24.30 -10.64
N TYR A 159 5.12 23.27 -9.88
CA TYR A 159 5.87 22.94 -8.66
C TYR A 159 7.30 22.51 -8.98
N LEU A 160 7.48 21.66 -9.99
CA LEU A 160 8.81 21.20 -10.40
C LEU A 160 9.68 22.35 -10.96
N ARG A 161 9.10 23.25 -11.76
CA ARG A 161 9.80 24.45 -12.25
C ARG A 161 10.22 25.37 -11.10
N ASN A 162 9.31 25.70 -10.21
CA ASN A 162 9.53 26.69 -9.18
C ASN A 162 10.40 26.20 -8.01
N LYS A 163 10.27 24.91 -7.63
CA LYS A 163 10.97 24.35 -6.46
C LYS A 163 12.28 23.67 -6.81
N LEU A 164 12.39 23.03 -7.97
CA LEU A 164 13.58 22.29 -8.35
C LEU A 164 14.40 22.99 -9.44
N GLY A 165 13.94 24.15 -9.96
CA GLY A 165 14.62 24.89 -11.01
C GLY A 165 14.73 24.09 -12.32
N LEU A 166 13.90 23.07 -12.52
CA LEU A 166 13.92 22.23 -13.71
C LEU A 166 13.37 23.06 -14.88
N GLN A 167 14.23 23.35 -15.85
CA GLN A 167 13.80 23.82 -17.17
C GLN A 167 13.26 22.61 -17.95
N LEU A 168 11.96 22.40 -17.83
CA LEU A 168 11.27 21.38 -18.63
C LEU A 168 11.05 21.99 -20.02
N ASP A 169 11.88 21.60 -20.98
CA ASP A 169 11.66 21.94 -22.38
C ASP A 169 10.46 21.10 -22.86
N THR A 170 9.28 21.68 -22.71
CA THR A 170 8.05 21.14 -23.29
C THR A 170 8.06 21.41 -24.79
N GLN A 171 8.86 20.68 -25.56
CA GLN A 171 8.58 20.55 -26.97
C GLN A 171 7.29 19.75 -27.09
N SER A 172 6.30 20.41 -27.71
CA SER A 172 4.99 19.89 -28.02
C SER A 172 5.02 18.42 -28.38
N PHE A 173 4.24 17.64 -27.63
CA PHE A 173 3.88 16.28 -27.99
C PHE A 173 2.77 16.39 -29.04
N ASP A 174 3.13 16.44 -30.32
CA ASP A 174 2.25 16.16 -31.46
C ASP A 174 2.17 14.66 -31.71
#